data_72f559943e54f9eed1a6b060ac64233a
#
_entry.id   72f559943e54f9eed1a6b060ac64233a
#
_cell.length_a   1.000
_cell.length_b   1.000
_cell.length_c   1.000
_cell.angle_alpha   90.00
_cell.angle_beta   90.00
_cell.angle_gamma   90.00
#
_symmetry.space_group_name_H-M   'P 1'
#
loop_
_entity.id
_entity.type
_entity.pdbx_description
1 polymer ?
#
loop_
_entity_poly.entity_id
_entity_poly.type
_entity_poly.pdbx_seq_one_letter_code
_entity_poly.pdbx_strand_id
1 'polypeptide(L)'
;NTAALHMRIPVEERDKIQMVDFRSCKFTEGASWKKILELAADNEEANVKLGRDGFGVHYLRPYRGFDAETPFDMMTMTHYYHRDKRAEATKTYAEIRDYRRENGFVERWKENIESCSPNNLYSMEWIYDTSN
;
A
#
# COMPACT_ATOMS: atom_id res chain seq x y z
N ASN A 1 -10.88 6.59 -0.13
CA ASN A 1 -9.44 6.67 -0.01
C ASN A 1 -8.80 7.27 -1.26
N THR A 2 -8.28 8.47 -1.14
CA THR A 2 -7.69 9.20 -2.28
C THR A 2 -6.44 8.51 -2.84
N ALA A 3 -5.70 7.81 -2.00
CA ALA A 3 -4.46 7.16 -2.42
C ALA A 3 -4.64 6.08 -3.49
N ALA A 4 -5.84 5.54 -3.66
CA ALA A 4 -6.11 4.48 -4.64
C ALA A 4 -6.83 4.97 -5.90
N LEU A 5 -7.21 6.25 -5.98
CA LEU A 5 -8.13 6.72 -7.04
C LEU A 5 -7.57 6.58 -8.45
N HIS A 6 -6.32 6.97 -8.66
CA HIS A 6 -5.73 6.92 -10.01
C HIS A 6 -5.44 5.48 -10.47
N MET A 7 -5.43 4.54 -9.54
CA MET A 7 -5.14 3.12 -9.83
C MET A 7 -6.37 2.28 -10.06
N ARG A 8 -7.55 2.91 -10.06
CA ARG A 8 -8.79 2.19 -10.26
C ARG A 8 -8.86 1.52 -11.62
N ILE A 9 -9.29 0.28 -11.58
CA ILE A 9 -9.56 -0.51 -12.79
C ILE A 9 -11.00 -0.97 -12.70
N PRO A 10 -11.81 -0.77 -13.77
CA PRO A 10 -13.17 -1.27 -13.80
C PRO A 10 -13.26 -2.74 -13.42
N VAL A 11 -14.30 -3.12 -12.69
CA VAL A 11 -14.45 -4.49 -12.17
C VAL A 11 -14.34 -5.53 -13.27
N GLU A 12 -14.92 -5.25 -14.44
CA GLU A 12 -14.89 -6.13 -15.60
C GLU A 12 -13.51 -6.34 -16.21
N GLU A 13 -12.55 -5.45 -15.89
CA GLU A 13 -11.17 -5.55 -16.38
C GLU A 13 -10.23 -6.21 -15.37
N ARG A 14 -10.73 -6.55 -14.20
CA ARG A 14 -9.94 -7.18 -13.14
C ARG A 14 -9.88 -8.69 -13.31
N ASP A 15 -8.77 -9.28 -12.92
CA ASP A 15 -8.67 -10.75 -12.88
C ASP A 15 -9.64 -11.30 -11.83
N LYS A 16 -10.16 -12.50 -12.08
CA LYS A 16 -11.02 -13.20 -11.12
C LYS A 16 -10.26 -13.52 -9.83
N ILE A 17 -9.01 -13.95 -9.95
CA ILE A 17 -8.12 -14.18 -8.82
C ILE A 17 -7.13 -13.03 -8.81
N GLN A 18 -7.12 -12.29 -7.71
CA GLN A 18 -6.28 -11.11 -7.51
C GLN A 18 -5.27 -11.38 -6.41
N MET A 19 -4.27 -10.52 -6.29
CA MET A 19 -3.22 -10.68 -5.29
C MET A 19 -3.28 -9.53 -4.29
N VAL A 20 -3.05 -9.83 -3.01
CA VAL A 20 -3.05 -8.82 -1.95
C VAL A 20 -1.84 -9.04 -1.06
N ASP A 21 -1.06 -7.97 -0.88
CA ASP A 21 0.07 -7.95 0.06
C ASP A 21 -0.34 -7.20 1.33
N PHE A 22 -0.09 -7.83 2.48
CA PHE A 22 -0.28 -7.18 3.78
C PHE A 22 1.04 -6.98 4.49
N ARG A 23 1.13 -5.87 5.22
CA ARG A 23 2.29 -5.52 6.00
C ARG A 23 1.84 -4.73 7.22
N SER A 24 2.33 -5.09 8.41
CA SER A 24 2.03 -4.34 9.63
C SER A 24 3.22 -3.48 10.02
N CYS A 25 2.95 -2.26 10.51
CA CYS A 25 3.98 -1.31 10.86
C CYS A 25 3.74 -0.69 12.25
N LYS A 26 4.84 -0.37 12.92
CA LYS A 26 4.83 0.39 14.17
C LYS A 26 5.29 1.81 13.91
N PHE A 27 4.63 2.76 14.56
CA PHE A 27 4.99 4.16 14.48
C PHE A 27 6.14 4.49 15.43
N THR A 28 6.93 5.49 15.08
CA THR A 28 7.82 6.14 16.01
C THR A 28 7.00 6.98 16.99
N GLU A 29 7.60 7.37 18.11
CA GLU A 29 6.95 8.17 19.14
C GLU A 29 6.39 9.50 18.61
N GLY A 30 7.06 10.14 17.65
CA GLY A 30 6.63 11.42 17.09
C GLY A 30 5.69 11.34 15.90
N ALA A 31 5.26 10.13 15.51
CA ALA A 31 4.43 9.96 14.34
C ALA A 31 2.97 10.38 14.57
N SER A 32 2.31 10.75 13.49
CA SER A 32 0.87 11.03 13.48
C SER A 32 0.25 10.51 12.19
N TRP A 33 -1.04 10.24 12.22
CA TRP A 33 -1.77 9.82 11.01
C TRP A 33 -1.72 10.87 9.91
N LYS A 34 -1.69 12.16 10.29
CA LYS A 34 -1.54 13.24 9.31
C LYS A 34 -0.26 13.08 8.51
N LYS A 35 0.87 12.84 9.18
CA LYS A 35 2.17 12.65 8.53
C LYS A 35 2.19 11.37 7.67
N ILE A 36 1.57 10.31 8.17
CA ILE A 36 1.48 9.05 7.42
C ILE A 36 0.68 9.24 6.13
N LEU A 37 -0.44 9.97 6.18
CA LEU A 37 -1.26 10.23 5.00
C LEU A 37 -0.53 11.15 4.00
N GLU A 38 0.29 12.08 4.47
CA GLU A 38 1.14 12.89 3.61
C GLU A 38 2.17 12.02 2.87
N LEU A 39 2.79 11.08 3.57
CA LEU A 39 3.70 10.11 2.95
C LEU A 39 2.99 9.22 1.94
N ALA A 40 1.76 8.80 2.25
CA ALA A 40 0.95 8.01 1.33
C ALA A 40 0.65 8.78 0.05
N ALA A 41 0.30 10.06 0.17
CA ALA A 41 0.03 10.92 -0.99
C ALA A 41 1.28 11.12 -1.85
N ASP A 42 2.44 11.33 -1.23
CA ASP A 42 3.71 11.47 -1.94
C ASP A 42 4.09 10.19 -2.68
N ASN A 43 3.86 9.05 -2.06
CA ASN A 43 4.11 7.75 -2.68
C ASN A 43 3.19 7.50 -3.88
N GLU A 44 1.93 7.89 -3.75
CA GLU A 44 0.96 7.81 -4.85
C GLU A 44 1.42 8.67 -6.03
N GLU A 45 1.81 9.90 -5.76
CA GLU A 45 2.32 10.81 -6.79
C GLU A 45 3.55 10.23 -7.50
N ALA A 46 4.46 9.61 -6.74
CA ALA A 46 5.63 8.95 -7.30
C ALA A 46 5.25 7.79 -8.24
N ASN A 47 4.27 6.97 -7.83
CA ASN A 47 3.79 5.88 -8.68
C ASN A 47 3.17 6.39 -9.98
N VAL A 48 2.35 7.45 -9.90
CA VAL A 48 1.76 8.09 -11.08
C VAL A 48 2.85 8.58 -12.02
N LYS A 49 3.83 9.28 -11.48
CA LYS A 49 4.93 9.86 -12.24
C LYS A 49 5.76 8.81 -12.98
N LEU A 50 5.93 7.63 -12.37
CA LEU A 50 6.70 6.54 -12.96
C LEU A 50 5.85 5.58 -13.79
N GLY A 51 4.56 5.89 -13.99
CA GLY A 51 3.66 5.06 -14.77
C GLY A 51 3.34 3.71 -14.14
N ARG A 52 3.47 3.58 -12.82
CA ARG A 52 3.19 2.35 -12.10
C ARG A 52 1.71 2.30 -11.76
N ASP A 53 1.00 1.32 -12.28
CA ASP A 53 -0.44 1.18 -12.17
C ASP A 53 -0.89 -0.27 -11.95
N GLY A 54 -2.21 -0.48 -11.93
CA GLY A 54 -2.80 -1.81 -11.80
C GLY A 54 -2.87 -2.32 -10.37
N PHE A 55 -2.60 -1.46 -9.40
CA PHE A 55 -2.71 -1.79 -7.98
C PHE A 55 -3.20 -0.59 -7.18
N GLY A 56 -3.73 -0.86 -5.99
CA GLY A 56 -4.10 0.16 -5.03
C GLY A 56 -3.39 -0.09 -3.71
N VAL A 57 -2.96 0.98 -3.05
CA VAL A 57 -2.33 0.89 -1.73
C VAL A 57 -3.30 1.49 -0.71
N HIS A 58 -3.55 0.73 0.35
CA HIS A 58 -4.44 1.13 1.43
C HIS A 58 -3.67 1.15 2.75
N TYR A 59 -3.91 2.19 3.53
CA TYR A 59 -3.38 2.30 4.88
C TYR A 59 -4.52 2.04 5.85
N LEU A 60 -4.43 0.93 6.57
CA LEU A 60 -5.49 0.45 7.45
C LEU A 60 -5.21 0.92 8.88
N ARG A 61 -6.11 1.73 9.39
CA ARG A 61 -6.06 2.24 10.75
C ARG A 61 -6.89 1.33 11.66
N PRO A 62 -6.31 0.79 12.76
CA PRO A 62 -7.10 0.03 13.73
C PRO A 62 -8.29 0.84 14.23
N TYR A 63 -9.47 0.25 14.23
CA TYR A 63 -10.69 0.92 14.63
C TYR A 63 -11.35 0.26 15.84
N ARG A 64 -11.53 -1.06 15.81
CA ARG A 64 -12.05 -1.81 16.95
C ARG A 64 -11.56 -3.25 16.92
N GLY A 65 -11.62 -3.94 18.06
CA GLY A 65 -11.08 -5.30 18.19
C GLY A 65 -9.59 -5.33 18.49
N PHE A 66 -9.02 -4.18 18.83
CA PHE A 66 -7.60 -4.04 19.16
C PHE A 66 -7.43 -3.55 20.59
N ASP A 67 -6.29 -3.88 21.19
CA ASP A 67 -5.96 -3.46 22.55
C ASP A 67 -4.52 -2.90 22.62
N ALA A 68 -4.09 -2.55 23.84
CA ALA A 68 -2.78 -1.95 24.06
C ALA A 68 -1.61 -2.90 23.72
N GLU A 69 -1.87 -4.19 23.63
CA GLU A 69 -0.87 -5.21 23.32
C GLU A 69 -0.78 -5.54 21.82
N THR A 70 -1.66 -4.95 21.01
CA THR A 70 -1.62 -5.12 19.56
C THR A 70 -0.25 -4.65 19.04
N PRO A 71 0.52 -5.52 18.35
CA PRO A 71 1.93 -5.23 18.05
C PRO A 71 2.16 -4.29 16.88
N PHE A 72 1.14 -3.59 16.40
CA PHE A 72 1.27 -2.65 15.28
C PHE A 72 0.30 -1.48 15.43
N ASP A 73 0.62 -0.38 14.76
CA ASP A 73 -0.20 0.83 14.74
C ASP A 73 -0.95 0.99 13.41
N MET A 74 -0.47 0.33 12.38
CA MET A 74 -0.99 0.45 11.01
C MET A 74 -0.75 -0.84 10.24
N MET A 75 -1.65 -1.16 9.33
CA MET A 75 -1.38 -2.13 8.27
C MET A 75 -1.41 -1.44 6.92
N THR A 76 -0.55 -1.86 6.02
CA THR A 76 -0.65 -1.51 4.61
C THR A 76 -1.18 -2.71 3.83
N MET A 77 -2.03 -2.43 2.86
CA MET A 77 -2.54 -3.44 1.96
C MET A 77 -2.30 -2.96 0.53
N THR A 78 -1.53 -3.72 -0.23
CA THR A 78 -1.38 -3.47 -1.66
C THR A 78 -2.21 -4.48 -2.42
N HIS A 79 -3.17 -3.99 -3.17
CA HIS A 79 -4.12 -4.82 -3.91
C HIS A 79 -3.79 -4.75 -5.40
N TYR A 80 -3.37 -5.87 -5.97
CA TYR A 80 -3.05 -5.99 -7.39
C TYR A 80 -4.27 -6.58 -8.12
N TYR A 81 -4.85 -5.81 -9.02
CA TYR A 81 -6.07 -6.18 -9.75
C TYR A 81 -5.81 -7.20 -10.85
N HIS A 82 -4.54 -7.33 -11.28
CA HIS A 82 -4.08 -8.32 -12.24
C HIS A 82 -2.78 -8.93 -11.72
N ARG A 83 -2.63 -10.23 -11.88
CA ARG A 83 -1.39 -10.93 -11.45
C ARG A 83 -0.16 -10.38 -12.16
N ASP A 84 -0.31 -10.04 -13.44
CA ASP A 84 0.80 -9.47 -14.23
C ASP A 84 1.28 -8.14 -13.67
N LYS A 85 0.39 -7.35 -13.09
CA LYS A 85 0.75 -6.05 -12.52
C LYS A 85 1.63 -6.18 -11.28
N ARG A 86 1.47 -7.25 -10.50
CA ARG A 86 2.39 -7.50 -9.39
C ARG A 86 3.80 -7.84 -9.88
N ALA A 87 3.90 -8.70 -10.89
CA ALA A 87 5.18 -9.04 -11.49
C ALA A 87 5.85 -7.81 -12.10
N GLU A 88 5.09 -6.97 -12.78
CA GLU A 88 5.54 -5.70 -13.35
C GLU A 88 6.02 -4.73 -12.27
N ALA A 89 5.25 -4.58 -11.19
CA ALA A 89 5.63 -3.74 -10.05
C ALA A 89 6.93 -4.19 -9.41
N THR A 90 7.15 -5.50 -9.32
CA THR A 90 8.40 -6.07 -8.81
C THR A 90 9.57 -5.74 -9.73
N LYS A 91 9.40 -5.86 -11.05
CA LYS A 91 10.45 -5.53 -12.03
C LYS A 91 10.85 -4.07 -11.98
N THR A 92 9.90 -3.18 -11.77
CA THR A 92 10.12 -1.72 -11.77
C THR A 92 10.40 -1.17 -10.37
N TYR A 93 10.54 -2.02 -9.38
CA TYR A 93 10.75 -1.60 -7.99
C TYR A 93 11.98 -0.72 -7.82
N ALA A 94 13.06 -1.00 -8.54
CA ALA A 94 14.28 -0.20 -8.43
C ALA A 94 14.05 1.27 -8.78
N GLU A 95 13.18 1.55 -9.75
CA GLU A 95 12.87 2.92 -10.17
C GLU A 95 12.18 3.71 -9.06
N ILE A 96 11.15 3.12 -8.42
CA ILE A 96 10.45 3.80 -7.33
C ILE A 96 11.32 3.91 -6.09
N ARG A 97 12.15 2.89 -5.81
CA ARG A 97 13.10 2.93 -4.70
C ARG A 97 14.06 4.11 -4.86
N ASP A 98 14.65 4.26 -6.05
CA ASP A 98 15.61 5.33 -6.31
C ASP A 98 14.94 6.71 -6.28
N TYR A 99 13.74 6.81 -6.84
CA TYR A 99 12.94 8.04 -6.78
C TYR A 99 12.67 8.47 -5.34
N ARG A 100 12.27 7.51 -4.48
CA ARG A 100 12.00 7.78 -3.06
C ARG A 100 13.24 8.29 -2.32
N ARG A 101 14.39 7.71 -2.63
CA ARG A 101 15.67 8.14 -2.04
C ARG A 101 16.04 9.55 -2.46
N GLU A 102 15.90 9.86 -3.72
CA GLU A 102 16.23 11.17 -4.27
C GLU A 102 15.32 12.29 -3.77
N ASN A 103 14.09 11.97 -3.40
CA ASN A 103 13.09 12.95 -2.96
C ASN A 103 12.89 13.00 -1.44
N GLY A 104 13.79 12.40 -0.67
CA GLY A 104 13.74 12.45 0.79
C GLY A 104 12.62 11.63 1.42
N PHE A 105 11.94 10.79 0.66
CA PHE A 105 10.86 9.95 1.17
C PHE A 105 11.34 8.96 2.22
N VAL A 106 12.51 8.35 2.00
CA VAL A 106 13.06 7.33 2.91
C VAL A 106 13.31 7.92 4.28
N GLU A 107 13.88 9.12 4.35
CA GLU A 107 14.15 9.82 5.59
C GLU A 107 12.87 10.15 6.35
N ARG A 108 11.86 10.68 5.64
CA ARG A 108 10.55 10.99 6.24
C ARG A 108 9.83 9.72 6.70
N TRP A 109 9.97 8.63 5.95
CA TRP A 109 9.42 7.33 6.36
C TRP A 109 10.03 6.89 7.69
N LYS A 110 11.36 6.93 7.80
CA LYS A 110 12.08 6.53 9.01
C LYS A 110 11.76 7.41 10.22
N GLU A 111 11.42 8.68 10.00
CA GLU A 111 11.01 9.58 11.08
C GLU A 111 9.66 9.18 11.69
N ASN A 112 8.81 8.49 10.94
CA ASN A 112 7.44 8.18 11.33
C ASN A 112 7.18 6.69 11.55
N ILE A 113 7.95 5.82 10.90
CA ILE A 113 7.79 4.37 10.96
C ILE A 113 9.02 3.75 11.60
N GLU A 114 8.82 3.12 12.76
CA GLU A 114 9.88 2.44 13.49
C GLU A 114 10.30 1.15 12.79
N SER A 115 9.32 0.33 12.42
CA SER A 115 9.55 -0.96 11.80
C SER A 115 8.30 -1.46 11.10
N CYS A 116 8.49 -2.34 10.12
CA CYS A 116 7.39 -3.03 9.47
C CYS A 116 7.69 -4.53 9.37
N SER A 117 6.66 -5.35 9.40
CA SER A 117 6.78 -6.77 9.18
C SER A 117 7.16 -7.06 7.72
N PRO A 118 7.66 -8.26 7.42
CA PRO A 118 7.74 -8.71 6.03
C PRO A 118 6.36 -8.71 5.37
N ASN A 119 6.33 -8.64 4.05
CA ASN A 119 5.09 -8.74 3.28
C ASN A 119 4.51 -10.15 3.37
N ASN A 120 3.20 -10.23 3.58
CA ASN A 120 2.45 -11.48 3.48
C ASN A 120 1.55 -11.39 2.25
N LEU A 121 1.80 -12.28 1.29
CA LEU A 121 1.09 -12.30 0.02
C LEU A 121 -0.03 -13.33 0.05
N TYR A 122 -1.21 -12.89 -0.34
CA TYR A 122 -2.40 -13.74 -0.44
C TYR A 122 -2.94 -13.68 -1.85
N SER A 123 -3.50 -14.79 -2.33
CA SER A 123 -4.42 -14.75 -3.46
C SER A 123 -5.82 -14.48 -2.93
N MET A 124 -6.59 -13.70 -3.67
CA MET A 124 -7.95 -13.32 -3.29
C MET A 124 -8.90 -13.62 -4.44
N GLU A 125 -9.99 -14.31 -4.14
CA GLU A 125 -11.05 -14.57 -5.10
C GLU A 125 -12.39 -14.15 -4.52
N TRP A 126 -13.21 -13.47 -5.32
CA TRP A 126 -14.56 -13.10 -4.91
C TRP A 126 -15.47 -14.33 -4.90
N ILE A 127 -16.00 -14.66 -3.73
CA ILE A 127 -16.97 -15.76 -3.58
C ILE A 127 -18.37 -15.24 -3.82
N TYR A 128 -18.63 -14.01 -3.34
CA TYR A 128 -19.92 -13.35 -3.51
C TYR A 128 -19.66 -11.87 -3.83
N ASP A 129 -20.13 -11.46 -5.01
CA ASP A 129 -19.88 -10.11 -5.51
C ASP A 129 -21.22 -9.49 -5.92
N THR A 130 -21.60 -8.41 -5.24
CA THR A 130 -22.83 -7.66 -5.52
C THR A 130 -22.60 -6.44 -6.39
N SER A 131 -21.39 -6.21 -6.86
CA SER A 131 -21.04 -5.04 -7.66
C SER A 131 -21.42 -5.14 -9.13
N ASN A 132 -21.96 -6.28 -9.55
CA ASN A 132 -22.41 -6.51 -10.93
C ASN A 132 -23.87 -6.14 -11.12
#